data_feb50df5fdc69051759de03432049fee
#
_entry.id   feb50df5fdc69051759de03432049fee
#
_cell.length_a   1.000
_cell.length_b   1.000
_cell.length_c   1.000
_cell.angle_alpha   90.00
_cell.angle_beta   90.00
_cell.angle_gamma   90.00
#
_symmetry.space_group_name_H-M   'P 1'
#
loop_
_entity.id
_entity.type
_entity.pdbx_description
1 polymer ?
#
loop_
_entity_poly.entity_id
_entity_poly.type
_entity_poly.pdbx_seq_one_letter_code
_entity_poly.pdbx_strand_id
1 'polypeptide(L)'
;MRKVLVAVALLLLVAVPAAGNATPDRGDKRAAKQQCKAEQGKASATHEAFRAKYGSVDRCERKKAAEEEAEEEAAHKNAARECKAELEDPDFAEVHGKTFDEFYGTNKNLKNAYGKCVSSKAKAHEDRMDAKDKDEAEEFKNAAKECAAERGKLGIEAFALEYGTNKNGRNAFGRCVSEKTRESDA
;
A
#
# COMPACT_ATOMS: atom_id res chain seq x y z
N MET A 1 -11.30 61.25 -10.24
CA MET A 1 -9.97 60.61 -10.29
C MET A 1 -10.11 59.20 -9.71
N ARG A 2 -10.23 58.20 -10.60
CA ARG A 2 -10.38 56.78 -10.20
C ARG A 2 -8.98 56.15 -10.17
N LYS A 3 -8.55 55.69 -8.98
CA LYS A 3 -7.27 54.95 -8.80
C LYS A 3 -7.54 53.47 -9.14
N VAL A 4 -6.93 53.01 -10.23
CA VAL A 4 -6.90 51.61 -10.60
C VAL A 4 -5.79 50.93 -9.83
N LEU A 5 -6.13 50.00 -8.92
CA LEU A 5 -5.20 49.14 -8.23
C LEU A 5 -4.95 47.91 -9.14
N VAL A 6 -3.75 47.83 -9.71
CA VAL A 6 -3.29 46.64 -10.42
C VAL A 6 -2.76 45.64 -9.40
N ALA A 7 -3.48 44.55 -9.16
CA ALA A 7 -3.01 43.43 -8.37
C ALA A 7 -2.11 42.54 -9.22
N VAL A 8 -0.82 42.56 -8.92
CA VAL A 8 0.16 41.63 -9.52
C VAL A 8 0.04 40.30 -8.78
N ALA A 9 -0.57 39.32 -9.42
CA ALA A 9 -0.60 37.94 -8.92
C ALA A 9 0.77 37.30 -9.20
N LEU A 10 1.56 37.11 -8.14
CA LEU A 10 2.81 36.35 -8.17
C LEU A 10 2.45 34.85 -8.26
N LEU A 11 2.54 34.25 -9.42
CA LEU A 11 2.49 32.80 -9.63
C LEU A 11 3.79 32.20 -9.10
N LEU A 12 3.75 31.66 -7.88
CA LEU A 12 4.77 30.77 -7.35
C LEU A 12 4.68 29.44 -8.11
N LEU A 13 5.54 29.25 -9.10
CA LEU A 13 5.84 27.96 -9.71
C LEU A 13 6.50 27.08 -8.62
N VAL A 14 5.70 26.28 -7.95
CA VAL A 14 6.20 25.17 -7.13
C VAL A 14 6.74 24.13 -8.13
N ALA A 15 8.05 24.10 -8.29
CA ALA A 15 8.71 23.01 -8.98
C ALA A 15 8.47 21.73 -8.16
N VAL A 16 7.51 20.92 -8.60
CA VAL A 16 7.35 19.55 -8.09
C VAL A 16 8.62 18.81 -8.55
N PRO A 17 9.46 18.31 -7.63
CA PRO A 17 10.56 17.46 -8.04
C PRO A 17 9.96 16.28 -8.78
N ALA A 18 10.43 16.03 -10.00
CA ALA A 18 10.09 14.82 -10.73
C ALA A 18 10.41 13.64 -9.80
N ALA A 19 9.40 12.86 -9.44
CA ALA A 19 9.59 11.59 -8.74
C ALA A 19 10.55 10.79 -9.62
N GLY A 20 11.79 10.62 -9.15
CA GLY A 20 12.73 9.72 -9.79
C GLY A 20 12.06 8.35 -9.81
N ASN A 21 11.95 7.74 -10.99
CA ASN A 21 11.54 6.36 -11.10
C ASN A 21 12.66 5.51 -10.47
N ALA A 22 12.61 5.35 -9.16
CA ALA A 22 13.39 4.35 -8.50
C ALA A 22 12.97 3.00 -9.12
N THR A 23 13.84 2.05 -9.21
CA THR A 23 13.52 0.71 -9.73
C THR A 23 13.48 -0.25 -8.56
N PRO A 24 12.40 -1.07 -8.44
CA PRO A 24 12.24 -2.00 -7.34
C PRO A 24 13.50 -2.82 -7.06
N ASP A 25 13.93 -2.84 -5.83
CA ASP A 25 15.13 -3.53 -5.42
C ASP A 25 14.92 -5.06 -5.31
N ARG A 26 15.86 -5.79 -4.72
CA ARG A 26 15.74 -7.24 -4.55
C ARG A 26 14.77 -7.61 -3.43
N GLY A 27 14.61 -6.75 -2.43
CA GLY A 27 13.67 -6.90 -1.33
C GLY A 27 12.25 -6.85 -1.84
N ASP A 28 11.92 -5.75 -2.55
CA ASP A 28 10.60 -5.51 -3.14
C ASP A 28 10.15 -6.65 -4.05
N LYS A 29 11.06 -7.15 -4.90
CA LYS A 29 10.79 -8.29 -5.80
C LYS A 29 10.53 -9.59 -5.03
N ARG A 30 11.19 -9.78 -3.87
CA ARG A 30 10.96 -10.95 -3.04
C ARG A 30 9.62 -10.84 -2.30
N ALA A 31 9.30 -9.68 -1.73
CA ALA A 31 8.03 -9.40 -1.08
C ALA A 31 6.87 -9.59 -2.07
N ALA A 32 6.92 -8.93 -3.22
CA ALA A 32 5.96 -9.05 -4.32
C ALA A 32 5.72 -10.50 -4.74
N LYS A 33 6.79 -11.30 -4.86
CA LYS A 33 6.67 -12.73 -5.20
C LYS A 33 5.95 -13.53 -4.10
N GLN A 34 6.20 -13.22 -2.84
CA GLN A 34 5.52 -13.89 -1.72
C GLN A 34 4.04 -13.53 -1.67
N GLN A 35 3.69 -12.25 -1.84
CA GLN A 35 2.32 -11.78 -1.90
C GLN A 35 1.55 -12.39 -3.06
N CYS A 36 2.11 -12.39 -4.28
CA CYS A 36 1.48 -13.01 -5.44
C CYS A 36 1.22 -14.51 -5.24
N LYS A 37 2.13 -15.23 -4.58
CA LYS A 37 1.91 -16.64 -4.22
C LYS A 37 0.82 -16.80 -3.15
N ALA A 38 0.76 -15.88 -2.17
CA ALA A 38 -0.26 -15.90 -1.13
C ALA A 38 -1.65 -15.67 -1.72
N GLU A 39 -1.82 -14.65 -2.59
CA GLU A 39 -3.08 -14.37 -3.27
C GLU A 39 -3.50 -15.48 -4.25
N GLN A 40 -2.55 -16.02 -5.01
CA GLN A 40 -2.84 -17.12 -5.94
C GLN A 40 -3.39 -18.36 -5.21
N GLY A 41 -2.85 -18.66 -4.03
CA GLY A 41 -3.28 -19.78 -3.22
C GLY A 41 -3.11 -21.14 -3.93
N LYS A 42 -3.85 -22.16 -3.47
CA LYS A 42 -3.83 -23.51 -4.04
C LYS A 42 -5.16 -23.96 -4.66
N ALA A 43 -6.25 -23.28 -4.32
CA ALA A 43 -7.58 -23.63 -4.77
C ALA A 43 -7.85 -23.16 -6.20
N SER A 44 -8.63 -23.92 -6.97
CA SER A 44 -9.02 -23.54 -8.34
C SER A 44 -9.70 -22.17 -8.40
N ALA A 45 -10.58 -21.87 -7.44
CA ALA A 45 -11.27 -20.59 -7.35
C ALA A 45 -10.30 -19.42 -7.17
N THR A 46 -9.28 -19.58 -6.30
CA THR A 46 -8.28 -18.52 -6.09
C THR A 46 -7.40 -18.32 -7.32
N HIS A 47 -7.05 -19.39 -8.04
CA HIS A 47 -6.34 -19.29 -9.31
C HIS A 47 -7.14 -18.57 -10.40
N GLU A 48 -8.46 -18.82 -10.45
CA GLU A 48 -9.37 -18.13 -11.38
C GLU A 48 -9.47 -16.63 -11.04
N ALA A 49 -9.70 -16.30 -9.77
CA ALA A 49 -9.73 -14.93 -9.27
C ALA A 49 -8.41 -14.21 -9.53
N PHE A 50 -7.28 -14.84 -9.23
CA PHE A 50 -5.96 -14.30 -9.46
C PHE A 50 -5.72 -13.97 -10.94
N ARG A 51 -6.09 -14.87 -11.85
CA ARG A 51 -6.01 -14.61 -13.29
C ARG A 51 -6.94 -13.49 -13.74
N ALA A 52 -8.12 -13.37 -13.14
CA ALA A 52 -9.04 -12.26 -13.43
C ALA A 52 -8.46 -10.92 -12.97
N LYS A 53 -7.79 -10.88 -11.81
CA LYS A 53 -7.19 -9.65 -11.23
C LYS A 53 -5.91 -9.23 -11.95
N TYR A 54 -5.00 -10.14 -12.20
CA TYR A 54 -3.63 -9.85 -12.68
C TYR A 54 -3.34 -10.33 -14.11
N GLY A 55 -4.06 -11.31 -14.61
CA GLY A 55 -3.79 -11.98 -15.87
C GLY A 55 -2.65 -13.00 -15.79
N SER A 56 -1.53 -12.68 -15.14
CA SER A 56 -0.39 -13.57 -14.96
C SER A 56 0.39 -13.29 -13.68
N VAL A 57 1.21 -14.25 -13.25
CA VAL A 57 2.11 -14.11 -12.09
C VAL A 57 3.09 -12.96 -12.31
N ASP A 58 3.70 -12.87 -13.49
CA ASP A 58 4.68 -11.82 -13.81
C ASP A 58 4.06 -10.40 -13.74
N ARG A 59 2.78 -10.25 -14.09
CA ARG A 59 2.09 -8.96 -13.94
C ARG A 59 1.80 -8.63 -12.48
N CYS A 60 1.42 -9.63 -11.70
CA CYS A 60 1.24 -9.48 -10.26
C CYS A 60 2.56 -9.05 -9.63
N GLU A 61 3.66 -9.79 -9.89
CA GLU A 61 4.97 -9.50 -9.30
C GLU A 61 5.45 -8.08 -9.65
N ARG A 62 5.28 -7.64 -10.90
CA ARG A 62 5.66 -6.26 -11.29
C ARG A 62 4.81 -5.20 -10.60
N LYS A 63 3.49 -5.45 -10.50
CA LYS A 63 2.58 -4.51 -9.84
C LYS A 63 2.90 -4.39 -8.36
N LYS A 64 3.01 -5.52 -7.67
CA LYS A 64 3.32 -5.57 -6.24
C LYS A 64 4.71 -5.03 -5.92
N ALA A 65 5.73 -5.29 -6.74
CA ALA A 65 7.06 -4.71 -6.54
C ALA A 65 7.08 -3.17 -6.66
N ALA A 66 6.25 -2.60 -7.52
CA ALA A 66 6.11 -1.15 -7.61
C ALA A 66 5.29 -0.56 -6.44
N GLU A 67 4.34 -1.32 -5.90
CA GLU A 67 3.58 -0.97 -4.69
C GLU A 67 4.53 -0.96 -3.47
N GLU A 68 5.32 -2.01 -3.26
CA GLU A 68 6.32 -2.12 -2.19
C GLU A 68 7.31 -0.95 -2.18
N GLU A 69 7.89 -0.63 -3.34
CA GLU A 69 8.80 0.51 -3.48
C GLU A 69 8.14 1.84 -3.09
N ALA A 70 6.89 2.05 -3.53
CA ALA A 70 6.16 3.27 -3.19
C ALA A 70 5.81 3.34 -1.70
N GLU A 71 5.54 2.21 -1.07
CA GLU A 71 5.26 2.08 0.35
C GLU A 71 6.50 2.33 1.20
N GLU A 72 7.66 1.78 0.83
CA GLU A 72 8.94 2.04 1.48
C GLU A 72 9.31 3.53 1.41
N GLU A 73 9.17 4.15 0.23
CA GLU A 73 9.42 5.59 0.07
C GLU A 73 8.48 6.43 0.95
N ALA A 74 7.20 6.05 1.01
CA ALA A 74 6.21 6.73 1.86
C ALA A 74 6.50 6.52 3.34
N ALA A 75 6.89 5.31 3.76
CA ALA A 75 7.27 4.99 5.13
C ALA A 75 8.46 5.84 5.59
N HIS A 76 9.50 5.94 4.78
CA HIS A 76 10.66 6.79 5.07
C HIS A 76 10.32 8.28 5.16
N LYS A 77 9.50 8.80 4.24
CA LYS A 77 9.05 10.21 4.27
C LYS A 77 8.21 10.52 5.50
N ASN A 78 7.31 9.61 5.89
CA ASN A 78 6.48 9.77 7.07
C ASN A 78 7.32 9.71 8.35
N ALA A 79 8.20 8.71 8.47
CA ALA A 79 9.13 8.58 9.58
C ALA A 79 10.02 9.81 9.76
N ALA A 80 10.54 10.37 8.67
CA ALA A 80 11.36 11.58 8.74
C ALA A 80 10.57 12.79 9.25
N ARG A 81 9.32 12.96 8.85
CA ARG A 81 8.43 14.02 9.37
C ARG A 81 8.12 13.84 10.86
N GLU A 82 7.80 12.63 11.28
CA GLU A 82 7.53 12.31 12.67
C GLU A 82 8.76 12.55 13.55
N CYS A 83 9.93 12.08 13.13
CA CYS A 83 11.18 12.29 13.87
C CYS A 83 11.58 13.76 13.94
N LYS A 84 11.29 14.54 12.91
CA LYS A 84 11.51 15.98 12.94
C LYS A 84 10.58 16.67 13.95
N ALA A 85 9.30 16.28 13.98
CA ALA A 85 8.34 16.81 14.94
C ALA A 85 8.76 16.48 16.38
N GLU A 86 9.17 15.23 16.65
CA GLU A 86 9.66 14.83 17.98
C GLU A 86 10.97 15.53 18.39
N LEU A 87 11.88 15.77 17.44
CA LEU A 87 13.11 16.50 17.71
C LEU A 87 12.85 17.97 18.06
N GLU A 88 11.81 18.58 17.47
CA GLU A 88 11.41 19.96 17.69
C GLU A 88 10.41 20.11 18.86
N ASP A 89 9.94 18.99 19.46
CA ASP A 89 9.01 18.98 20.57
C ASP A 89 9.71 19.39 21.87
N PRO A 90 9.36 20.54 22.48
CA PRO A 90 9.95 20.98 23.73
C PRO A 90 9.62 20.06 24.92
N ASP A 91 8.52 19.32 24.85
CA ASP A 91 8.03 18.46 25.94
C ASP A 91 8.55 17.03 25.80
N PHE A 92 9.32 16.71 24.74
CA PHE A 92 9.81 15.36 24.49
C PHE A 92 10.53 14.74 25.68
N ALA A 93 11.43 15.51 26.32
CA ALA A 93 12.21 15.02 27.45
C ALA A 93 11.33 14.79 28.70
N GLU A 94 10.28 15.58 28.90
CA GLU A 94 9.33 15.41 29.99
C GLU A 94 8.49 14.13 29.78
N VAL A 95 7.99 13.90 28.57
CA VAL A 95 7.15 12.74 28.21
C VAL A 95 7.94 11.43 28.23
N HIS A 96 9.17 11.45 27.72
CA HIS A 96 9.98 10.22 27.54
C HIS A 96 11.04 10.00 28.62
N GLY A 97 11.24 10.96 29.55
CA GLY A 97 12.25 10.88 30.61
C GLY A 97 13.71 11.00 30.09
N LYS A 98 13.90 11.29 28.81
CA LYS A 98 15.19 11.42 28.12
C LYS A 98 15.09 12.44 26.99
N THR A 99 16.19 13.11 26.69
CA THR A 99 16.27 13.93 25.48
C THR A 99 16.13 13.07 24.23
N PHE A 100 15.75 13.68 23.10
CA PHE A 100 15.64 12.98 21.81
C PHE A 100 16.92 12.20 21.46
N ASP A 101 18.08 12.84 21.68
CA ASP A 101 19.37 12.23 21.38
C ASP A 101 19.67 11.02 22.29
N GLU A 102 19.32 11.08 23.57
CA GLU A 102 19.47 9.96 24.49
C GLU A 102 18.47 8.82 24.27
N PHE A 103 17.30 9.16 23.74
CA PHE A 103 16.24 8.18 23.47
C PHE A 103 16.56 7.33 22.24
N TYR A 104 16.96 7.97 21.15
CA TYR A 104 17.23 7.30 19.88
C TYR A 104 18.71 7.03 19.59
N GLY A 105 19.61 7.79 20.18
CA GLY A 105 21.03 7.67 19.91
C GLY A 105 21.64 6.38 20.45
N THR A 106 22.44 5.71 19.64
CA THR A 106 23.07 4.42 19.98
C THR A 106 24.60 4.48 20.01
N ASN A 107 25.19 5.53 19.46
CA ASN A 107 26.63 5.73 19.51
C ASN A 107 27.04 6.64 20.69
N LYS A 108 28.33 6.66 21.04
CA LYS A 108 28.83 7.41 22.21
C LYS A 108 28.58 8.93 22.17
N ASN A 109 28.46 9.50 20.97
CA ASN A 109 28.25 10.95 20.81
C ASN A 109 26.78 11.28 20.42
N LEU A 110 25.90 10.27 20.38
CA LEU A 110 24.46 10.35 20.09
C LEU A 110 24.08 11.01 18.75
N LYS A 111 25.06 11.35 17.92
CA LYS A 111 24.84 12.05 16.63
C LYS A 111 24.03 11.26 15.60
N ASN A 112 23.81 9.97 15.84
CA ASN A 112 23.00 9.11 14.99
C ASN A 112 21.52 9.05 15.40
N ALA A 113 21.10 9.79 16.42
CA ALA A 113 19.74 9.74 17.00
C ALA A 113 18.65 9.94 15.93
N TYR A 114 18.75 11.01 15.13
CA TYR A 114 17.78 11.28 14.08
C TYR A 114 17.69 10.13 13.06
N GLY A 115 18.80 9.63 12.56
CA GLY A 115 18.81 8.50 11.63
C GLY A 115 18.24 7.21 12.24
N LYS A 116 18.47 6.97 13.53
CA LYS A 116 17.90 5.84 14.26
C LYS A 116 16.40 5.97 14.48
N CYS A 117 15.93 7.17 14.81
CA CYS A 117 14.50 7.46 14.86
C CYS A 117 13.84 7.14 13.51
N VAL A 118 14.36 7.72 12.42
CA VAL A 118 13.79 7.51 11.06
C VAL A 118 13.77 6.03 10.70
N SER A 119 14.87 5.31 10.87
CA SER A 119 14.94 3.88 10.55
C SER A 119 13.97 3.04 11.40
N SER A 120 13.82 3.36 12.68
CA SER A 120 12.91 2.64 13.58
C SER A 120 11.44 2.86 13.18
N LYS A 121 11.07 4.12 12.90
CA LYS A 121 9.71 4.46 12.51
C LYS A 121 9.35 3.98 11.10
N ALA A 122 10.29 4.10 10.14
CA ALA A 122 10.10 3.56 8.80
C ALA A 122 9.81 2.06 8.87
N LYS A 123 10.63 1.30 9.61
CA LYS A 123 10.37 -0.12 9.81
C LYS A 123 9.00 -0.40 10.44
N ALA A 124 8.56 0.39 11.41
CA ALA A 124 7.24 0.22 12.02
C ALA A 124 6.10 0.55 11.04
N HIS A 125 6.31 1.45 10.08
CA HIS A 125 5.37 1.69 8.99
C HIS A 125 5.32 0.51 8.02
N GLU A 126 6.47 0.00 7.58
CA GLU A 126 6.59 -1.18 6.71
C GLU A 126 5.94 -2.43 7.35
N ASP A 127 6.25 -2.72 8.61
CA ASP A 127 5.67 -3.87 9.34
C ASP A 127 4.11 -3.79 9.40
N ARG A 128 3.53 -2.57 9.45
CA ARG A 128 2.07 -2.37 9.37
C ARG A 128 1.51 -2.60 7.97
N MET A 129 2.21 -2.15 6.93
CA MET A 129 1.81 -2.37 5.54
C MET A 129 1.87 -3.86 5.19
N ASP A 130 2.95 -4.55 5.58
CA ASP A 130 3.08 -6.01 5.43
C ASP A 130 1.95 -6.80 6.12
N ALA A 131 1.50 -6.35 7.28
CA ALA A 131 0.36 -6.96 7.98
C ALA A 131 -0.92 -6.78 7.18
N LYS A 132 -1.19 -5.57 6.69
CA LYS A 132 -2.33 -5.24 5.86
C LYS A 132 -2.36 -6.06 4.57
N ASP A 133 -1.23 -6.19 3.88
CA ASP A 133 -1.14 -7.00 2.65
C ASP A 133 -1.47 -8.48 2.88
N LYS A 134 -1.11 -9.02 4.04
CA LYS A 134 -1.49 -10.40 4.42
C LYS A 134 -2.99 -10.53 4.62
N ASP A 135 -3.61 -9.56 5.29
CA ASP A 135 -5.05 -9.54 5.52
C ASP A 135 -5.80 -9.41 4.19
N GLU A 136 -5.41 -8.50 3.30
CA GLU A 136 -5.97 -8.35 1.96
C GLU A 136 -5.84 -9.63 1.11
N ALA A 137 -4.71 -10.36 1.22
CA ALA A 137 -4.53 -11.63 0.53
C ALA A 137 -5.47 -12.73 1.07
N GLU A 138 -5.75 -12.75 2.38
CA GLU A 138 -6.72 -13.68 2.97
C GLU A 138 -8.16 -13.33 2.56
N GLU A 139 -8.54 -12.06 2.61
CA GLU A 139 -9.84 -11.56 2.16
C GLU A 139 -10.08 -11.92 0.69
N PHE A 140 -9.11 -11.66 -0.18
CA PHE A 140 -9.19 -12.05 -1.59
C PHE A 140 -9.44 -13.55 -1.77
N LYS A 141 -8.74 -14.41 -1.01
CA LYS A 141 -8.95 -15.86 -1.08
C LYS A 141 -10.31 -16.29 -0.56
N ASN A 142 -10.81 -15.64 0.47
CA ASN A 142 -12.13 -15.92 1.02
C ASN A 142 -13.23 -15.49 0.05
N ALA A 143 -13.16 -14.28 -0.49
CA ALA A 143 -14.06 -13.80 -1.54
C ALA A 143 -14.07 -14.73 -2.75
N ALA A 144 -12.93 -15.25 -3.19
CA ALA A 144 -12.86 -16.21 -4.29
C ALA A 144 -13.58 -17.52 -3.98
N LYS A 145 -13.47 -18.04 -2.75
CA LYS A 145 -14.20 -19.25 -2.31
C LYS A 145 -15.70 -19.01 -2.26
N GLU A 146 -16.12 -17.88 -1.72
CA GLU A 146 -17.54 -17.50 -1.64
C GLU A 146 -18.15 -17.35 -3.03
N CYS A 147 -17.49 -16.65 -3.95
CA CYS A 147 -17.94 -16.52 -5.34
C CYS A 147 -18.02 -17.86 -6.06
N ALA A 148 -17.10 -18.79 -5.78
CA ALA A 148 -17.17 -20.14 -6.34
C ALA A 148 -18.37 -20.92 -5.80
N ALA A 149 -18.65 -20.82 -4.50
CA ALA A 149 -19.81 -21.45 -3.87
C ALA A 149 -21.14 -20.87 -4.41
N GLU A 150 -21.19 -19.56 -4.57
CA GLU A 150 -22.35 -18.85 -5.11
C GLU A 150 -22.62 -19.21 -6.57
N ARG A 151 -21.57 -19.24 -7.42
CA ARG A 151 -21.65 -19.73 -8.79
C ARG A 151 -22.15 -21.19 -8.86
N GLY A 152 -21.72 -22.01 -7.91
CA GLY A 152 -22.23 -23.40 -7.80
C GLY A 152 -23.70 -23.49 -7.47
N LYS A 153 -24.24 -22.56 -6.68
CA LYS A 153 -25.67 -22.50 -6.31
C LYS A 153 -26.51 -21.90 -7.43
N LEU A 154 -26.12 -20.83 -8.04
CA LEU A 154 -26.86 -20.10 -9.08
C LEU A 154 -26.77 -20.79 -10.45
N GLY A 155 -25.71 -21.52 -10.70
CA GLY A 155 -25.33 -21.96 -12.04
C GLY A 155 -24.61 -20.86 -12.84
N ILE A 156 -23.90 -21.29 -13.90
CA ILE A 156 -23.00 -20.41 -14.66
C ILE A 156 -23.75 -19.24 -15.31
N GLU A 157 -24.89 -19.49 -15.90
CA GLU A 157 -25.67 -18.48 -16.63
C GLU A 157 -26.22 -17.41 -15.70
N ALA A 158 -26.89 -17.79 -14.61
CA ALA A 158 -27.45 -16.88 -13.64
C ALA A 158 -26.37 -16.09 -12.94
N PHE A 159 -25.24 -16.71 -12.58
CA PHE A 159 -24.07 -16.03 -12.02
C PHE A 159 -23.47 -15.02 -13.00
N ALA A 160 -23.41 -15.35 -14.30
CA ALA A 160 -22.93 -14.44 -15.33
C ALA A 160 -23.88 -13.25 -15.53
N LEU A 161 -25.17 -13.42 -15.35
CA LEU A 161 -26.16 -12.32 -15.40
C LEU A 161 -26.05 -11.41 -14.19
N GLU A 162 -25.79 -11.98 -12.99
CA GLU A 162 -25.67 -11.23 -11.74
C GLU A 162 -24.42 -10.34 -11.73
N TYR A 163 -23.26 -10.93 -12.00
CA TYR A 163 -21.96 -10.27 -11.85
C TYR A 163 -21.31 -9.81 -13.15
N GLY A 164 -21.73 -10.36 -14.29
CA GLY A 164 -21.10 -10.07 -15.57
C GLY A 164 -21.51 -8.72 -16.13
N THR A 165 -20.53 -7.94 -16.55
CA THR A 165 -20.75 -6.61 -17.19
C THR A 165 -20.40 -6.60 -18.69
N ASN A 166 -19.76 -7.66 -19.18
CA ASN A 166 -19.45 -7.82 -20.60
C ASN A 166 -20.45 -8.79 -21.28
N LYS A 167 -20.56 -8.67 -22.61
CA LYS A 167 -21.53 -9.44 -23.40
C LYS A 167 -21.47 -10.96 -23.24
N ASN A 168 -20.32 -11.50 -22.85
CA ASN A 168 -20.11 -12.95 -22.72
C ASN A 168 -20.02 -13.42 -21.25
N GLY A 169 -20.25 -12.54 -20.26
CA GLY A 169 -20.22 -12.86 -18.83
C GLY A 169 -18.88 -13.35 -18.29
N ARG A 170 -17.80 -13.38 -19.10
CA ARG A 170 -16.52 -13.97 -18.70
C ARG A 170 -15.82 -13.24 -17.56
N ASN A 171 -16.20 -11.99 -17.29
CA ASN A 171 -15.65 -11.22 -16.18
C ASN A 171 -16.45 -11.38 -14.88
N ALA A 172 -17.54 -12.14 -14.87
CA ALA A 172 -18.42 -12.28 -13.72
C ALA A 172 -17.69 -12.72 -12.45
N PHE A 173 -16.82 -13.73 -12.56
CA PHE A 173 -16.09 -14.23 -11.39
C PHE A 173 -15.15 -13.18 -10.77
N GLY A 174 -14.35 -12.50 -11.59
CA GLY A 174 -13.49 -11.42 -11.11
C GLY A 174 -14.27 -10.24 -10.52
N ARG A 175 -15.45 -9.94 -11.06
CA ARG A 175 -16.35 -8.89 -10.55
C ARG A 175 -16.92 -9.28 -9.18
N CYS A 176 -17.46 -10.49 -9.03
CA CYS A 176 -17.92 -11.01 -7.75
C CYS A 176 -16.82 -10.90 -6.68
N VAL A 177 -15.60 -11.37 -6.98
CA VAL A 177 -14.48 -11.30 -6.02
C VAL A 177 -14.16 -9.85 -5.66
N SER A 178 -14.09 -8.95 -6.64
CA SER A 178 -13.80 -7.52 -6.38
C SER A 178 -14.90 -6.82 -5.58
N GLU A 179 -16.15 -7.26 -5.68
CA GLU A 179 -17.27 -6.72 -4.92
C GLU A 179 -17.19 -7.17 -3.47
N LYS A 180 -17.03 -8.48 -3.24
CA LYS A 180 -16.93 -9.06 -1.89
C LYS A 180 -15.71 -8.55 -1.11
N THR A 181 -14.56 -8.36 -1.75
CA THR A 181 -13.39 -7.75 -1.07
C THR A 181 -13.65 -6.30 -0.67
N ARG A 182 -14.43 -5.53 -1.43
CA ARG A 182 -14.78 -4.16 -1.03
C ARG A 182 -15.82 -4.09 0.09
N GLU A 183 -16.70 -5.10 0.18
CA GLU A 183 -17.69 -5.18 1.26
C GLU A 183 -17.04 -5.53 2.59
N SER A 184 -15.94 -6.29 2.59
CA SER A 184 -15.19 -6.61 3.81
C SER A 184 -14.40 -5.42 4.37
N ASP A 185 -14.05 -4.45 3.52
CA ASP A 185 -13.31 -3.23 3.91
C ASP A 185 -14.22 -2.11 4.45
N ALA A 186 -15.55 -2.23 4.41
CA ALA A 186 -16.53 -1.20 4.77
C ALA A 186 -17.04 -1.35 6.21
#